data_af2e07238a6762841615d53781eeb01b
#
_entry.id   af2e07238a6762841615d53781eeb01b
#
_cell.length_a   1.000
_cell.length_b   1.000
_cell.length_c   1.000
_cell.angle_alpha   90.00
_cell.angle_beta   90.00
_cell.angle_gamma   90.00
#
_symmetry.space_group_name_H-M   'P 1'
#
loop_
_entity.id
_entity.type
_entity.pdbx_description
1 polymer ?
#
loop_
_entity_poly.entity_id
_entity_poly.type
_entity_poly.pdbx_seq_one_letter_code
_entity_poly.pdbx_strand_id
1 'polypeptide(L)'
;LETAAQKSDFKRTGHYDEVIRLCADFAKRYPDAVRCFEFGRSPQGRPMMALVITRSGALTASAAREVELPVLLIQGGIHAGEIDGKDAGFLALRETLDGRVAKGSLDKQVIVFVPVFNVDGHERFKAWNRPNQRGPEEMGWRTTAQNLNLNRDYVKSDAPEMQAMLALMNEWDPLVLTDLHVTDGAKFEHD
;
A
#
# COMPACT_ATOMS: atom_id res chain seq x y z
N LEU A 1 -5.55 9.77 -12.61
CA LEU A 1 -5.10 9.07 -11.39
C LEU A 1 -6.26 8.80 -10.40
N GLU A 2 -7.46 8.53 -10.92
CA GLU A 2 -8.61 8.17 -10.10
C GLU A 2 -8.68 6.65 -9.91
N THR A 3 -9.01 6.22 -8.69
CA THR A 3 -9.27 4.82 -8.36
C THR A 3 -10.68 4.40 -8.76
N ALA A 4 -10.95 3.10 -8.85
CA ALA A 4 -12.30 2.55 -9.00
C ALA A 4 -13.20 2.96 -7.83
N ALA A 5 -12.63 3.08 -6.63
CA ALA A 5 -13.34 3.57 -5.46
C ALA A 5 -13.89 4.98 -5.69
N GLN A 6 -13.07 5.92 -6.13
CA GLN A 6 -13.51 7.29 -6.43
C GLN A 6 -14.58 7.33 -7.52
N LYS A 7 -14.41 6.54 -8.60
CA LYS A 7 -15.36 6.48 -9.73
C LYS A 7 -16.72 5.89 -9.36
N SER A 8 -16.77 5.08 -8.30
CA SER A 8 -17.98 4.40 -7.83
C SER A 8 -18.59 5.03 -6.58
N ASP A 9 -18.17 6.25 -6.21
CA ASP A 9 -18.58 6.90 -4.96
C ASP A 9 -18.29 6.00 -3.75
N PHE A 10 -17.07 5.41 -3.73
CA PHE A 10 -16.55 4.50 -2.71
C PHE A 10 -17.36 3.21 -2.46
N LYS A 11 -18.14 2.78 -3.46
CA LYS A 11 -18.90 1.51 -3.38
C LYS A 11 -18.11 0.29 -3.84
N ARG A 12 -17.08 0.51 -4.67
CA ARG A 12 -16.23 -0.55 -5.24
C ARG A 12 -14.76 -0.24 -5.01
N THR A 13 -13.96 -1.28 -5.02
CA THR A 13 -12.50 -1.17 -5.09
C THR A 13 -11.98 -1.83 -6.36
N GLY A 14 -10.85 -1.38 -6.87
CA GLY A 14 -10.24 -1.95 -8.08
C GLY A 14 -9.46 -3.23 -7.78
N HIS A 15 -9.34 -4.10 -8.78
CA HIS A 15 -8.45 -5.25 -8.79
C HIS A 15 -6.96 -4.83 -8.78
N TYR A 16 -6.05 -5.77 -8.66
CA TYR A 16 -4.63 -5.46 -8.53
C TYR A 16 -3.99 -4.86 -9.79
N ASP A 17 -4.56 -5.12 -10.97
CA ASP A 17 -4.17 -4.45 -12.23
C ASP A 17 -4.31 -2.93 -12.14
N GLU A 18 -5.30 -2.43 -11.37
CA GLU A 18 -5.41 -1.00 -11.07
C GLU A 18 -4.19 -0.49 -10.30
N VAL A 19 -3.69 -1.24 -9.32
CA VAL A 19 -2.48 -0.87 -8.55
C VAL A 19 -1.28 -0.76 -9.48
N ILE A 20 -1.07 -1.76 -10.36
CA ILE A 20 0.01 -1.76 -11.34
C ILE A 20 -0.09 -0.53 -12.26
N ARG A 21 -1.29 -0.27 -12.80
CA ARG A 21 -1.56 0.87 -13.66
C ARG A 21 -1.32 2.20 -12.94
N LEU A 22 -1.89 2.39 -11.75
CA LEU A 22 -1.72 3.63 -10.98
C LEU A 22 -0.26 3.86 -10.59
N CYS A 23 0.47 2.82 -10.19
CA CYS A 23 1.90 2.91 -9.90
C CYS A 23 2.66 3.52 -11.09
N ALA A 24 2.45 2.98 -12.29
CA ALA A 24 3.07 3.49 -13.51
C ALA A 24 2.58 4.91 -13.88
N ASP A 25 1.28 5.17 -13.76
CA ASP A 25 0.67 6.46 -14.09
C ASP A 25 1.14 7.59 -13.15
N PHE A 26 1.32 7.30 -11.85
CA PHE A 26 1.90 8.25 -10.89
C PHE A 26 3.35 8.58 -11.24
N ALA A 27 4.18 7.57 -11.51
CA ALA A 27 5.58 7.79 -11.93
C ALA A 27 5.66 8.59 -13.25
N LYS A 28 4.77 8.33 -14.20
CA LYS A 28 4.70 9.08 -15.46
C LYS A 28 4.24 10.53 -15.24
N ARG A 29 3.28 10.75 -14.35
CA ARG A 29 2.72 12.09 -14.08
C ARG A 29 3.65 12.98 -13.27
N TYR A 30 4.45 12.39 -12.37
CA TYR A 30 5.37 13.07 -11.47
C TYR A 30 6.77 12.46 -11.53
N PRO A 31 7.46 12.52 -12.71
CA PRO A 31 8.71 11.79 -12.94
C PRO A 31 9.85 12.17 -11.99
N ASP A 32 9.85 13.40 -11.50
CA ASP A 32 10.88 13.92 -10.59
C ASP A 32 10.53 13.70 -9.11
N ALA A 33 9.32 13.19 -8.81
CA ALA A 33 8.82 13.04 -7.44
C ALA A 33 8.31 11.65 -7.11
N VAL A 34 8.11 10.77 -8.10
CA VAL A 34 7.58 9.43 -7.91
C VAL A 34 8.37 8.40 -8.69
N ARG A 35 8.76 7.32 -8.01
CA ARG A 35 9.29 6.10 -8.63
C ARG A 35 8.38 4.94 -8.32
N CYS A 36 7.92 4.22 -9.34
CA CYS A 36 7.21 2.95 -9.23
C CYS A 36 8.18 1.79 -9.41
N PHE A 37 8.12 0.76 -8.56
CA PHE A 37 8.99 -0.42 -8.68
C PHE A 37 8.35 -1.68 -8.08
N GLU A 38 8.82 -2.82 -8.54
CA GLU A 38 8.51 -4.14 -7.98
C GLU A 38 9.51 -4.44 -6.86
N PHE A 39 9.02 -4.81 -5.66
CA PHE A 39 9.88 -5.18 -4.53
C PHE A 39 9.86 -6.68 -4.21
N GLY A 40 9.00 -7.44 -4.88
CA GLY A 40 8.90 -8.89 -4.72
C GLY A 40 7.83 -9.51 -5.61
N ARG A 41 7.66 -10.83 -5.49
CA ARG A 41 6.60 -11.58 -6.17
C ARG A 41 5.85 -12.45 -5.20
N SER A 42 4.53 -12.49 -5.37
CA SER A 42 3.66 -13.39 -4.62
C SER A 42 3.82 -14.84 -5.08
N PRO A 43 3.36 -15.84 -4.30
CA PRO A 43 3.35 -17.24 -4.69
C PRO A 43 2.64 -17.53 -6.01
N GLN A 44 1.65 -16.74 -6.41
CA GLN A 44 0.97 -16.85 -7.71
C GLN A 44 1.67 -16.03 -8.82
N GLY A 45 2.89 -15.52 -8.57
CA GLY A 45 3.72 -14.84 -9.56
C GLY A 45 3.33 -13.39 -9.83
N ARG A 46 2.41 -12.79 -9.06
CA ARG A 46 2.05 -11.38 -9.22
C ARG A 46 3.15 -10.47 -8.70
N PRO A 47 3.50 -9.40 -9.42
CA PRO A 47 4.47 -8.42 -8.92
C PRO A 47 3.91 -7.70 -7.70
N MET A 48 4.73 -7.51 -6.67
CA MET A 48 4.40 -6.71 -5.49
C MET A 48 4.95 -5.30 -5.70
N MET A 49 4.03 -4.33 -5.86
CA MET A 49 4.40 -2.97 -6.27
C MET A 49 4.52 -2.02 -5.08
N ALA A 50 5.51 -1.14 -5.17
CA ALA A 50 5.69 -0.01 -4.26
C ALA A 50 5.95 1.28 -5.03
N LEU A 51 5.61 2.41 -4.41
CA LEU A 51 5.93 3.75 -4.88
C LEU A 51 6.88 4.40 -3.88
N VAL A 52 7.91 5.09 -4.38
CA VAL A 52 8.69 6.07 -3.61
C VAL A 52 8.19 7.45 -3.98
N ILE A 53 7.92 8.26 -2.98
CA ILE A 53 7.38 9.61 -3.17
C ILE A 53 8.19 10.61 -2.36
N THR A 54 8.81 11.58 -3.04
CA THR A 54 9.53 12.70 -2.44
C THR A 54 9.73 13.80 -3.48
N ARG A 55 9.92 15.05 -3.07
CA ARG A 55 10.32 16.15 -3.95
C ARG A 55 11.80 16.51 -3.82
N SER A 56 12.52 15.83 -2.95
CA SER A 56 13.97 16.05 -2.77
C SER A 56 14.83 15.46 -3.91
N GLY A 57 14.24 14.62 -4.79
CA GLY A 57 14.98 13.84 -5.79
C GLY A 57 15.55 12.51 -5.26
N ALA A 58 15.43 12.22 -3.97
CA ALA A 58 15.95 11.01 -3.32
C ALA A 58 15.04 9.79 -3.56
N LEU A 59 14.90 9.37 -4.82
CA LEU A 59 14.01 8.29 -5.25
C LEU A 59 14.60 6.87 -5.08
N THR A 60 15.73 6.73 -4.40
CA THR A 60 16.35 5.46 -4.02
C THR A 60 16.73 5.45 -2.55
N ALA A 61 16.84 4.28 -1.94
CA ALA A 61 17.22 4.15 -0.55
C ALA A 61 18.62 4.72 -0.26
N SER A 62 19.58 4.56 -1.18
CA SER A 62 20.91 5.17 -1.07
C SER A 62 20.84 6.69 -1.12
N ALA A 63 20.09 7.26 -2.06
CA ALA A 63 19.93 8.71 -2.16
C ALA A 63 19.24 9.31 -0.93
N ALA A 64 18.24 8.62 -0.36
CA ALA A 64 17.58 9.04 0.86
C ALA A 64 18.54 9.11 2.06
N ARG A 65 19.44 8.10 2.18
CA ARG A 65 20.49 8.07 3.20
C ARG A 65 21.52 9.18 3.01
N GLU A 66 21.97 9.41 1.76
CA GLU A 66 22.95 10.47 1.45
C GLU A 66 22.47 11.87 1.83
N VAL A 67 21.17 12.13 1.71
CA VAL A 67 20.57 13.43 2.07
C VAL A 67 19.94 13.42 3.47
N GLU A 68 20.11 12.34 4.23
CA GLU A 68 19.65 12.18 5.63
C GLU A 68 18.15 12.48 5.81
N LEU A 69 17.32 12.15 4.83
CA LEU A 69 15.88 12.33 4.93
C LEU A 69 15.20 11.15 5.63
N PRO A 70 14.26 11.43 6.56
CA PRO A 70 13.48 10.39 7.19
C PRO A 70 12.62 9.65 6.15
N VAL A 71 12.55 8.34 6.28
CA VAL A 71 11.72 7.47 5.45
C VAL A 71 10.48 7.05 6.24
N LEU A 72 9.30 7.22 5.64
CA LEU A 72 8.03 6.68 6.11
C LEU A 72 7.63 5.53 5.21
N LEU A 73 7.45 4.33 5.77
CA LEU A 73 6.88 3.22 5.04
C LEU A 73 5.40 3.10 5.41
N ILE A 74 4.54 3.19 4.41
CA ILE A 74 3.09 3.08 4.57
C ILE A 74 2.65 1.85 3.79
N GLN A 75 2.03 0.88 4.45
CA GLN A 75 1.50 -0.31 3.81
C GLN A 75 -0.01 -0.42 4.00
N GLY A 76 -0.70 -0.89 2.96
CA GLY A 76 -2.10 -1.25 3.00
C GLY A 76 -2.29 -2.73 2.68
N GLY A 77 -3.46 -3.27 3.00
CA GLY A 77 -3.90 -4.58 2.56
C GLY A 77 -3.07 -5.76 3.05
N ILE A 78 -2.48 -5.72 4.25
CA ILE A 78 -1.93 -6.92 4.90
C ILE A 78 -3.04 -7.96 5.12
N HIS A 79 -4.24 -7.51 5.49
CA HIS A 79 -5.47 -8.27 5.34
C HIS A 79 -6.14 -7.78 4.05
N ALA A 80 -6.13 -8.58 3.03
CA ALA A 80 -6.41 -8.13 1.66
C ALA A 80 -7.84 -7.65 1.38
N GLY A 81 -8.79 -7.94 2.28
CA GLY A 81 -10.15 -7.38 2.22
C GLY A 81 -10.29 -5.99 2.87
N GLU A 82 -9.24 -5.49 3.51
CA GLU A 82 -9.18 -4.17 4.13
C GLU A 82 -8.58 -3.18 3.14
N ILE A 83 -9.43 -2.67 2.23
CA ILE A 83 -9.00 -1.94 1.03
C ILE A 83 -8.88 -0.43 1.22
N ASP A 84 -9.33 0.10 2.34
CA ASP A 84 -9.35 1.56 2.58
C ASP A 84 -7.95 2.16 2.48
N GLY A 85 -6.93 1.46 3.02
CA GLY A 85 -5.53 1.89 2.95
C GLY A 85 -5.00 2.02 1.53
N LYS A 86 -5.43 1.14 0.61
CA LYS A 86 -5.09 1.21 -0.82
C LYS A 86 -5.73 2.45 -1.46
N ASP A 87 -7.04 2.56 -1.35
CA ASP A 87 -7.82 3.56 -2.10
C ASP A 87 -7.61 4.97 -1.52
N ALA A 88 -7.62 5.12 -0.19
CA ALA A 88 -7.30 6.37 0.48
C ALA A 88 -5.83 6.77 0.30
N GLY A 89 -4.91 5.80 0.28
CA GLY A 89 -3.48 6.04 0.05
C GLY A 89 -3.22 6.68 -1.30
N PHE A 90 -3.77 6.14 -2.39
CA PHE A 90 -3.63 6.75 -3.71
C PHE A 90 -4.27 8.13 -3.79
N LEU A 91 -5.43 8.34 -3.15
CA LEU A 91 -6.05 9.66 -3.07
C LEU A 91 -5.16 10.65 -2.31
N ALA A 92 -4.71 10.30 -1.11
CA ALA A 92 -3.86 11.14 -0.28
C ALA A 92 -2.54 11.50 -0.98
N LEU A 93 -1.90 10.55 -1.67
CA LEU A 93 -0.68 10.79 -2.43
C LEU A 93 -0.92 11.79 -3.57
N ARG A 94 -2.02 11.65 -4.31
CA ARG A 94 -2.37 12.61 -5.35
C ARG A 94 -2.59 14.01 -4.79
N GLU A 95 -3.38 14.13 -3.71
CA GLU A 95 -3.66 15.43 -3.08
C GLU A 95 -2.38 16.09 -2.54
N THR A 96 -1.45 15.29 -1.99
CA THR A 96 -0.15 15.77 -1.51
C THR A 96 0.76 16.20 -2.65
N LEU A 97 0.85 15.41 -3.73
CA LEU A 97 1.65 15.73 -4.91
C LEU A 97 1.11 16.96 -5.66
N ASP A 98 -0.22 17.15 -5.68
CA ASP A 98 -0.85 18.34 -6.25
C ASP A 98 -0.73 19.58 -5.34
N GLY A 99 -0.18 19.41 -4.12
CA GLY A 99 -0.01 20.50 -3.15
C GLY A 99 -1.31 20.99 -2.49
N ARG A 100 -2.36 20.15 -2.52
CA ARG A 100 -3.67 20.46 -1.88
C ARG A 100 -3.66 20.15 -0.39
N VAL A 101 -2.92 19.12 0.03
CA VAL A 101 -2.72 18.75 1.43
C VAL A 101 -1.24 18.61 1.76
N ALA A 102 -0.86 18.72 3.03
CA ALA A 102 0.50 18.53 3.54
C ALA A 102 1.59 19.26 2.71
N LYS A 103 1.31 20.49 2.28
CA LYS A 103 2.19 21.28 1.41
C LYS A 103 3.61 21.38 1.99
N GLY A 104 4.61 21.04 1.16
CA GLY A 104 6.03 21.08 1.54
C GLY A 104 6.50 19.86 2.35
N SER A 105 5.63 18.92 2.71
CA SER A 105 6.03 17.72 3.46
C SER A 105 6.99 16.83 2.66
N LEU A 106 6.77 16.69 1.34
CA LEU A 106 7.59 15.88 0.46
C LEU A 106 8.99 16.45 0.19
N ASP A 107 9.26 17.69 0.58
CA ASP A 107 10.61 18.27 0.50
C ASP A 107 11.52 17.80 1.65
N LYS A 108 10.92 17.24 2.72
CA LYS A 108 11.59 16.94 4.00
C LYS A 108 11.52 15.48 4.40
N GLN A 109 10.99 14.61 3.56
CA GLN A 109 10.83 13.19 3.83
C GLN A 109 10.70 12.38 2.54
N VAL A 110 10.93 11.09 2.68
CA VAL A 110 10.64 10.08 1.65
C VAL A 110 9.49 9.22 2.13
N ILE A 111 8.49 9.01 1.31
CA ILE A 111 7.41 8.05 1.57
C ILE A 111 7.64 6.83 0.68
N VAL A 112 7.65 5.63 1.26
CA VAL A 112 7.56 4.36 0.55
C VAL A 112 6.16 3.83 0.78
N PHE A 113 5.35 3.75 -0.27
CA PHE A 113 3.97 3.31 -0.19
C PHE A 113 3.79 1.95 -0.86
N VAL A 114 3.32 0.97 -0.10
CA VAL A 114 2.88 -0.35 -0.57
C VAL A 114 1.35 -0.38 -0.54
N PRO A 115 0.67 -0.20 -1.68
CA PRO A 115 -0.80 -0.11 -1.71
C PRO A 115 -1.50 -1.38 -1.27
N VAL A 116 -0.97 -2.54 -1.65
CA VAL A 116 -1.48 -3.87 -1.31
C VAL A 116 -0.32 -4.79 -0.99
N PHE A 117 -0.21 -5.19 0.28
CA PHE A 117 0.81 -6.13 0.70
C PHE A 117 0.44 -7.58 0.34
N ASN A 118 -0.78 -8.02 0.66
CA ASN A 118 -1.29 -9.36 0.36
C ASN A 118 -1.96 -9.39 -1.01
N VAL A 119 -1.16 -9.44 -2.07
CA VAL A 119 -1.63 -9.33 -3.46
C VAL A 119 -2.53 -10.50 -3.87
N ASP A 120 -2.15 -11.73 -3.53
CA ASP A 120 -2.93 -12.91 -3.91
C ASP A 120 -4.26 -13.01 -3.16
N GLY A 121 -4.26 -12.64 -1.88
CA GLY A 121 -5.50 -12.52 -1.11
C GLY A 121 -6.40 -11.43 -1.66
N HIS A 122 -5.81 -10.32 -2.12
CA HIS A 122 -6.56 -9.20 -2.73
C HIS A 122 -7.34 -9.65 -3.97
N GLU A 123 -6.78 -10.48 -4.82
CA GLU A 123 -7.45 -10.97 -6.03
C GLU A 123 -8.54 -12.05 -5.80
N ARG A 124 -8.73 -12.48 -4.57
CA ARG A 124 -9.81 -13.40 -4.19
C ARG A 124 -11.13 -12.66 -3.89
N PHE A 125 -11.60 -11.83 -4.80
CA PHE A 125 -12.78 -10.98 -4.65
C PHE A 125 -14.06 -11.79 -4.43
N LYS A 126 -14.81 -11.42 -3.38
CA LYS A 126 -16.19 -11.89 -3.11
C LYS A 126 -16.91 -10.91 -2.17
N ALA A 127 -18.23 -10.86 -2.28
CA ALA A 127 -19.08 -9.96 -1.49
C ALA A 127 -19.09 -10.27 0.03
N TRP A 128 -18.81 -11.51 0.42
CA TRP A 128 -18.88 -11.96 1.83
C TRP A 128 -17.53 -12.15 2.52
N ASN A 129 -16.45 -11.72 1.90
CA ASN A 129 -15.12 -11.90 2.48
C ASN A 129 -14.91 -11.15 3.80
N ARG A 130 -15.71 -10.09 4.02
CA ARG A 130 -15.71 -9.27 5.25
C ARG A 130 -17.14 -8.96 5.69
N PRO A 131 -17.89 -9.95 6.23
CA PRO A 131 -19.31 -9.79 6.56
C PRO A 131 -19.60 -8.78 7.66
N ASN A 132 -18.59 -8.40 8.44
CA ASN A 132 -18.63 -7.39 9.49
C ASN A 132 -18.37 -5.96 8.97
N GLN A 133 -18.12 -5.76 7.68
CA GLN A 133 -17.88 -4.46 7.06
C GLN A 133 -19.04 -4.07 6.11
N ARG A 134 -19.30 -2.76 5.99
CA ARG A 134 -20.39 -2.24 5.15
C ARG A 134 -20.09 -2.26 3.66
N GLY A 135 -18.87 -2.33 3.27
CA GLY A 135 -18.40 -2.30 1.88
C GLY A 135 -16.92 -2.58 1.77
N PRO A 136 -16.38 -2.55 0.58
CA PRO A 136 -17.04 -2.36 -0.73
C PRO A 136 -17.95 -3.54 -1.11
N GLU A 137 -18.62 -3.45 -2.29
CA GLU A 137 -19.51 -4.53 -2.81
C GLU A 137 -18.81 -5.89 -2.86
N GLU A 138 -17.56 -5.90 -3.28
CA GLU A 138 -16.67 -7.07 -3.28
C GLU A 138 -15.25 -6.65 -2.84
N MET A 139 -14.56 -7.53 -2.15
CA MET A 139 -13.20 -7.31 -1.66
C MET A 139 -12.41 -8.60 -1.58
N GLY A 140 -11.10 -8.50 -1.40
CA GLY A 140 -10.19 -9.62 -1.25
C GLY A 140 -10.40 -10.45 0.02
N TRP A 141 -9.68 -11.56 0.10
CA TRP A 141 -9.70 -12.49 1.22
C TRP A 141 -8.53 -12.21 2.18
N ARG A 142 -8.77 -12.41 3.49
CA ARG A 142 -7.82 -12.07 4.57
C ARG A 142 -6.42 -12.67 4.41
N THR A 143 -6.34 -13.96 4.02
CA THR A 143 -5.09 -14.72 3.99
C THR A 143 -4.46 -14.73 2.59
N THR A 144 -3.17 -15.10 2.53
CA THR A 144 -2.41 -15.29 1.27
C THR A 144 -2.93 -16.47 0.45
N ALA A 145 -2.35 -16.68 -0.74
CA ALA A 145 -2.62 -17.87 -1.56
C ALA A 145 -2.34 -19.19 -0.81
N GLN A 146 -1.39 -19.18 0.11
CA GLN A 146 -1.00 -20.33 0.95
C GLN A 146 -1.79 -20.41 2.26
N ASN A 147 -2.83 -19.56 2.42
CA ASN A 147 -3.64 -19.43 3.63
C ASN A 147 -2.85 -18.98 4.88
N LEU A 148 -1.72 -18.29 4.70
CA LEU A 148 -0.98 -17.67 5.77
C LEU A 148 -1.56 -16.29 6.11
N ASN A 149 -1.50 -15.92 7.39
CA ASN A 149 -1.87 -14.58 7.84
C ASN A 149 -0.59 -13.74 8.00
N LEU A 150 -0.34 -12.81 7.07
CA LEU A 150 0.86 -11.97 7.09
C LEU A 150 1.01 -11.18 8.38
N ASN A 151 -0.11 -10.73 8.99
CA ASN A 151 -0.07 -10.01 10.27
C ASN A 151 0.21 -10.94 11.49
N ARG A 152 0.67 -12.16 11.25
CA ARG A 152 1.20 -13.10 12.26
C ARG A 152 2.55 -13.66 11.84
N ASP A 153 3.16 -13.10 10.80
CA ASP A 153 4.33 -13.67 10.14
C ASP A 153 5.62 -12.83 10.24
N TYR A 154 5.56 -11.61 10.78
CA TYR A 154 6.73 -10.71 10.91
C TYR A 154 7.94 -11.34 11.65
N VAL A 155 7.68 -12.24 12.60
CA VAL A 155 8.75 -12.90 13.37
C VAL A 155 9.23 -14.19 12.69
N LYS A 156 8.29 -14.94 12.08
CA LYS A 156 8.61 -16.24 11.45
C LYS A 156 9.09 -16.09 10.01
N SER A 157 8.51 -15.11 9.28
CA SER A 157 8.78 -14.85 7.85
C SER A 157 8.67 -16.09 6.96
N ASP A 158 7.63 -16.91 7.18
CA ASP A 158 7.36 -18.11 6.40
C ASP A 158 6.83 -17.78 4.99
N ALA A 159 6.07 -16.66 4.86
CA ALA A 159 5.49 -16.23 3.59
C ALA A 159 6.52 -15.51 2.72
N PRO A 160 6.63 -15.83 1.42
CA PRO A 160 7.49 -15.10 0.49
C PRO A 160 7.19 -13.59 0.44
N GLU A 161 5.92 -13.21 0.57
CA GLU A 161 5.50 -11.82 0.67
C GLU A 161 6.11 -11.13 1.89
N MET A 162 6.14 -11.80 3.04
CA MET A 162 6.75 -11.25 4.26
C MET A 162 8.26 -11.12 4.10
N GLN A 163 8.93 -12.09 3.51
CA GLN A 163 10.36 -12.02 3.22
C GLN A 163 10.69 -10.81 2.33
N ALA A 164 9.88 -10.57 1.30
CA ALA A 164 10.03 -9.40 0.42
C ALA A 164 9.80 -8.08 1.17
N MET A 165 8.79 -8.01 2.05
CA MET A 165 8.52 -6.83 2.86
C MET A 165 9.66 -6.54 3.85
N LEU A 166 10.18 -7.55 4.53
CA LEU A 166 11.31 -7.40 5.45
C LEU A 166 12.58 -6.95 4.70
N ALA A 167 12.81 -7.45 3.48
CA ALA A 167 13.89 -6.98 2.63
C ALA A 167 13.71 -5.50 2.25
N LEU A 168 12.50 -5.09 1.88
CA LEU A 168 12.16 -3.69 1.61
C LEU A 168 12.40 -2.80 2.84
N MET A 169 11.95 -3.24 4.02
CA MET A 169 12.18 -2.52 5.28
C MET A 169 13.67 -2.38 5.60
N ASN A 170 14.45 -3.45 5.42
CA ASN A 170 15.91 -3.41 5.65
C ASN A 170 16.62 -2.50 4.61
N GLU A 171 16.15 -2.47 3.38
CA GLU A 171 16.72 -1.59 2.34
C GLU A 171 16.47 -0.11 2.64
N TRP A 172 15.23 0.23 3.02
CA TRP A 172 14.82 1.62 3.20
C TRP A 172 15.01 2.16 4.62
N ASP A 173 15.18 1.30 5.62
CA ASP A 173 15.37 1.64 7.05
C ASP A 173 14.38 2.72 7.53
N PRO A 174 13.06 2.46 7.48
CA PRO A 174 12.07 3.47 7.74
C PRO A 174 12.06 3.90 9.22
N LEU A 175 12.02 5.22 9.46
CA LEU A 175 11.85 5.80 10.79
C LEU A 175 10.45 5.48 11.36
N VAL A 176 9.45 5.39 10.48
CA VAL A 176 8.05 5.08 10.84
C VAL A 176 7.49 4.06 9.86
N LEU A 177 6.87 3.02 10.40
CA LEU A 177 6.02 2.08 9.68
C LEU A 177 4.55 2.35 10.06
N THR A 178 3.71 2.59 9.06
CA THR A 178 2.26 2.68 9.21
C THR A 178 1.60 1.50 8.51
N ASP A 179 0.87 0.68 9.25
CA ASP A 179 0.08 -0.43 8.73
C ASP A 179 -1.40 -0.04 8.73
N LEU A 180 -1.96 0.16 7.53
CA LEU A 180 -3.31 0.65 7.34
C LEU A 180 -4.31 -0.51 7.39
N HIS A 181 -5.03 -0.58 8.50
CA HIS A 181 -6.11 -1.52 8.73
C HIS A 181 -7.48 -0.84 8.67
N VAL A 182 -8.54 -1.65 8.74
CA VAL A 182 -9.89 -1.19 9.04
C VAL A 182 -10.42 -1.92 10.27
N THR A 183 -11.43 -1.34 10.92
CA THR A 183 -12.11 -1.97 12.07
C THR A 183 -12.69 -3.33 11.71
N ASP A 184 -12.71 -4.24 12.65
CA ASP A 184 -13.39 -5.53 12.53
C ASP A 184 -14.88 -5.46 12.91
N GLY A 185 -15.43 -4.24 13.08
CA GLY A 185 -16.83 -3.99 13.40
C GLY A 185 -17.14 -3.96 14.89
N ALA A 186 -16.11 -3.82 15.77
CA ALA A 186 -16.32 -3.61 17.19
C ALA A 186 -17.16 -2.36 17.46
N LYS A 187 -17.96 -2.38 18.53
CA LYS A 187 -18.73 -1.21 18.97
C LYS A 187 -17.82 -0.27 19.75
N PHE A 188 -17.91 1.02 19.47
CA PHE A 188 -17.17 2.06 20.20
C PHE A 188 -17.39 2.08 21.71
N GLU A 189 -18.49 1.53 22.17
CA GLU A 189 -18.83 1.45 23.59
C GLU A 189 -17.93 0.49 24.40
N HIS A 190 -17.06 -0.26 23.72
CA HIS A 190 -16.21 -1.30 24.32
C HIS A 190 -14.72 -1.12 23.98
N ASP A 191 -14.34 0.00 23.39
CA ASP A 191 -12.95 0.34 23.06
C ASP A 191 -12.32 1.23 24.16
#